data_92601e9a8427df730d619dd3db527267
#
_entry.id   92601e9a8427df730d619dd3db527267
#
_cell.length_a   1.000
_cell.length_b   1.000
_cell.length_c   1.000
_cell.angle_alpha   90.00
_cell.angle_beta   90.00
_cell.angle_gamma   90.00
#
_symmetry.space_group_name_H-M   'P 1'
#
loop_
_entity.id
_entity.type
_entity.pdbx_description
1 polymer ?
#
loop_
_entity_poly.entity_id
_entity_poly.type
_entity_poly.pdbx_seq_one_letter_code
_entity_poly.pdbx_strand_id
1 'polypeptide(L)'
;MLFRSGKGAHQAEANQTSRNLLLSKHAKAAPIPVLEIETYDVSKCSHGASAGPLDEEQRFYLESRGIPPDEARKIIVLGFLEPVVARVPLASAQDRLRQLLEEKWIAGTDGVTGEAAA
;
A
#
# COMPACT_ATOMS: atom_id res chain seq x y z
N MET A 1 2.48 7.05 -11.22
CA MET A 1 3.40 5.89 -11.28
C MET A 1 3.57 5.50 -12.74
N LEU A 2 4.80 5.48 -13.23
CA LEU A 2 5.15 5.24 -14.64
C LEU A 2 5.94 3.94 -14.73
N PHE A 3 5.54 3.05 -15.63
CA PHE A 3 6.35 1.93 -16.09
C PHE A 3 6.80 2.19 -17.52
N ARG A 4 8.10 2.01 -17.77
CA ARG A 4 8.70 2.21 -19.08
C ARG A 4 9.47 0.99 -19.53
N SER A 5 9.16 0.48 -20.71
CA SER A 5 9.92 -0.57 -21.41
C SER A 5 10.84 0.07 -22.43
N GLY A 6 12.15 -0.07 -22.26
CA GLY A 6 13.14 0.54 -23.14
C GLY A 6 13.24 -0.11 -24.53
N LYS A 7 13.81 0.63 -25.50
CA LYS A 7 14.11 0.13 -26.84
C LYS A 7 15.06 -1.07 -26.77
N GLY A 8 14.72 -2.17 -27.43
CA GLY A 8 15.52 -3.39 -27.45
C GLY A 8 15.17 -4.42 -26.39
N ALA A 9 14.16 -4.18 -25.55
CA ALA A 9 13.59 -5.21 -24.69
C ALA A 9 12.84 -6.25 -25.54
N HIS A 10 13.13 -7.55 -25.30
CA HIS A 10 12.51 -8.67 -25.99
C HIS A 10 11.56 -9.41 -25.05
N GLN A 11 10.39 -9.82 -25.54
CA GLN A 11 9.37 -10.54 -24.79
C GLN A 11 9.05 -9.87 -23.44
N ALA A 12 8.93 -8.55 -23.44
CA ALA A 12 8.71 -7.78 -22.24
C ALA A 12 7.38 -8.16 -21.59
N GLU A 13 7.42 -8.50 -20.31
CA GLU A 13 6.25 -8.74 -19.49
C GLU A 13 6.25 -7.80 -18.29
N ALA A 14 5.16 -7.07 -18.11
CA ALA A 14 5.03 -6.12 -17.00
C ALA A 14 3.62 -6.09 -16.46
N ASN A 15 3.53 -6.14 -15.14
CA ASN A 15 2.28 -5.95 -14.42
C ASN A 15 2.49 -4.89 -13.32
N GLN A 16 1.75 -3.80 -13.40
CA GLN A 16 1.77 -2.72 -12.43
C GLN A 16 0.46 -2.70 -11.65
N THR A 17 0.54 -2.82 -10.34
CA THR A 17 -0.63 -2.69 -9.47
C THR A 17 -0.40 -1.59 -8.45
N SER A 18 -1.30 -0.61 -8.41
CA SER A 18 -1.31 0.46 -7.41
C SER A 18 -2.53 0.27 -6.49
N ARG A 19 -2.28 0.06 -5.21
CA ARG A 19 -3.34 -0.03 -4.19
C ARG A 19 -3.16 1.08 -3.18
N ASN A 20 -4.25 1.80 -2.89
CA ASN A 20 -4.24 2.92 -1.97
C ASN A 20 -5.29 2.69 -0.88
N LEU A 21 -4.86 2.71 0.37
CA LEU A 21 -5.72 2.63 1.54
C LEU A 21 -5.91 4.03 2.11
N LEU A 22 -7.16 4.47 2.18
CA LEU A 22 -7.51 5.79 2.70
C LEU A 22 -7.70 5.70 4.22
N LEU A 23 -6.89 6.41 4.97
CA LEU A 23 -6.89 6.37 6.44
C LEU A 23 -7.76 7.45 7.07
N SER A 24 -8.32 8.36 6.28
CA SER A 24 -9.19 9.45 6.73
C SER A 24 -10.36 9.60 5.78
N LYS A 25 -11.51 10.04 6.30
CA LYS A 25 -12.71 10.36 5.51
C LYS A 25 -12.48 11.52 4.53
N HIS A 26 -11.49 12.37 4.80
CA HIS A 26 -11.10 13.49 3.94
C HIS A 26 -9.99 13.14 2.95
N ALA A 27 -9.33 11.98 3.13
CA ALA A 27 -8.31 11.52 2.22
C ALA A 27 -8.91 11.14 0.87
N LYS A 28 -8.21 11.53 -0.20
CA LYS A 28 -8.56 11.19 -1.57
C LYS A 28 -7.31 10.67 -2.27
N ALA A 29 -7.47 9.63 -3.07
CA ALA A 29 -6.44 9.13 -3.97
C ALA A 29 -7.03 8.93 -5.35
N ALA A 30 -6.37 9.47 -6.36
CA ALA A 30 -6.68 9.25 -7.77
C ALA A 30 -5.46 8.59 -8.44
N PRO A 31 -5.26 7.29 -8.27
CA PRO A 31 -4.12 6.61 -8.87
C PRO A 31 -4.31 6.54 -10.39
N ILE A 32 -3.39 7.13 -11.12
CA ILE A 32 -3.36 7.10 -12.60
C ILE A 32 -2.08 6.36 -13.01
N PRO A 33 -2.14 5.04 -13.22
CA PRO A 33 -1.00 4.29 -13.72
C PRO A 33 -0.78 4.59 -15.20
N VAL A 34 0.49 4.75 -15.59
CA VAL A 34 0.89 5.00 -16.98
C VAL A 34 1.88 3.93 -17.41
N LEU A 35 1.62 3.32 -18.57
CA LEU A 35 2.51 2.39 -19.25
C LEU A 35 3.10 3.09 -20.47
N GLU A 36 4.42 3.14 -20.55
CA GLU A 36 5.15 3.60 -21.73
C GLU A 36 5.90 2.42 -22.34
N ILE A 37 5.49 2.00 -23.53
CA ILE A 37 6.03 0.81 -24.21
C ILE A 37 6.75 1.29 -25.45
N GLU A 38 8.09 1.23 -25.42
CA GLU A 38 8.95 1.65 -26.54
C GLU A 38 9.45 0.46 -27.38
N THR A 39 9.12 -0.77 -26.98
CA THR A 39 9.48 -1.98 -27.72
C THR A 39 8.29 -2.55 -28.48
N TYR A 40 8.55 -3.16 -29.63
CA TYR A 40 7.54 -3.89 -30.42
C TYR A 40 7.33 -5.34 -29.96
N ASP A 41 8.24 -5.87 -29.14
CA ASP A 41 8.22 -7.26 -28.66
C ASP A 41 7.71 -7.31 -27.22
N VAL A 42 6.41 -7.11 -27.05
CA VAL A 42 5.73 -7.16 -25.77
C VAL A 42 4.87 -8.41 -25.70
N SER A 43 5.16 -9.27 -24.74
CA SER A 43 4.37 -10.47 -24.46
C SER A 43 3.08 -10.12 -23.69
N LYS A 44 3.22 -9.37 -22.61
CA LYS A 44 2.08 -8.98 -21.75
C LYS A 44 2.38 -7.74 -20.95
N CYS A 45 1.53 -6.74 -21.05
CA CYS A 45 1.56 -5.56 -20.18
C CYS A 45 0.17 -5.29 -19.62
N SER A 46 0.09 -5.09 -18.31
CA SER A 46 -1.15 -4.75 -17.63
C SER A 46 -0.93 -3.78 -16.49
N HIS A 47 -1.95 -3.00 -16.18
CA HIS A 47 -1.96 -2.16 -15.00
C HIS A 47 -3.33 -2.19 -14.32
N GLY A 48 -3.33 -1.99 -13.02
CA GLY A 48 -4.52 -1.87 -12.21
C GLY A 48 -4.33 -0.83 -11.13
N ALA A 49 -5.38 -0.14 -10.75
CA ALA A 49 -5.36 0.82 -9.68
C ALA A 49 -6.62 0.73 -8.83
N SER A 50 -6.49 0.83 -7.53
CA SER A 50 -7.60 0.86 -6.60
C SER A 50 -7.33 1.83 -5.45
N ALA A 51 -8.39 2.44 -4.94
CA ALA A 51 -8.38 3.26 -3.74
C ALA A 51 -9.65 2.96 -2.94
N GLY A 52 -9.52 2.77 -1.65
CA GLY A 52 -10.65 2.50 -0.78
C GLY A 52 -10.36 2.83 0.68
N PRO A 53 -11.40 3.03 1.49
CA PRO A 53 -11.27 3.23 2.93
C PRO A 53 -10.83 1.94 3.63
N LEU A 54 -10.52 2.05 4.92
CA LEU A 54 -10.38 0.91 5.81
C LEU A 54 -11.66 0.08 5.82
N ASP A 55 -11.49 -1.24 5.83
CA ASP A 55 -12.60 -2.18 5.95
C ASP A 55 -13.14 -2.16 7.39
N GLU A 56 -14.36 -1.65 7.52
CA GLU A 56 -15.03 -1.52 8.81
C GLU A 56 -15.43 -2.88 9.41
N GLU A 57 -15.66 -3.90 8.58
CA GLU A 57 -15.95 -5.26 9.07
C GLU A 57 -14.73 -5.90 9.69
N GLN A 58 -13.56 -5.73 9.07
CA GLN A 58 -12.30 -6.20 9.63
C GLN A 58 -11.98 -5.49 10.95
N ARG A 59 -12.20 -4.18 10.99
CA ARG A 59 -12.01 -3.40 12.22
C ARG A 59 -12.93 -3.90 13.33
N PHE A 60 -14.22 -4.01 13.06
CA PHE A 60 -15.21 -4.51 14.00
C PHE A 60 -14.88 -5.92 14.51
N TYR A 61 -14.42 -6.81 13.62
CA TYR A 61 -14.00 -8.15 14.00
C TYR A 61 -12.85 -8.13 15.02
N LEU A 62 -11.82 -7.32 14.80
CA LEU A 62 -10.68 -7.21 15.71
C LEU A 62 -11.11 -6.60 17.06
N GLU A 63 -11.92 -5.54 17.03
CA GLU A 63 -12.45 -4.88 18.23
C GLU A 63 -13.35 -5.83 19.04
N SER A 64 -14.16 -6.65 18.38
CA SER A 64 -14.99 -7.67 19.04
C SER A 64 -14.18 -8.76 19.74
N ARG A 65 -12.91 -8.94 19.37
CA ARG A 65 -11.95 -9.84 20.02
C ARG A 65 -11.16 -9.17 21.15
N GLY A 66 -11.50 -7.93 21.49
CA GLY A 66 -10.88 -7.17 22.57
C GLY A 66 -9.62 -6.39 22.18
N ILE A 67 -9.35 -6.24 20.90
CA ILE A 67 -8.24 -5.41 20.41
C ILE A 67 -8.68 -3.94 20.43
N PRO A 68 -7.91 -3.03 21.06
CA PRO A 68 -8.24 -1.61 21.04
C PRO A 68 -8.35 -1.04 19.64
N PRO A 69 -9.21 -0.02 19.39
CA PRO A 69 -9.47 0.52 18.06
C PRO A 69 -8.21 0.96 17.29
N ASP A 70 -7.28 1.62 17.98
CA ASP A 70 -6.03 2.09 17.35
C ASP A 70 -5.10 0.93 16.95
N GLU A 71 -5.05 -0.11 17.80
CA GLU A 71 -4.26 -1.32 17.49
C GLU A 71 -4.91 -2.14 16.38
N ALA A 72 -6.25 -2.24 16.35
CA ALA A 72 -6.98 -2.88 15.26
C ALA A 72 -6.70 -2.17 13.92
N ARG A 73 -6.73 -0.86 13.93
CA ARG A 73 -6.39 -0.04 12.76
C ARG A 73 -4.95 -0.26 12.29
N LYS A 74 -3.99 -0.28 13.23
CA LYS A 74 -2.58 -0.57 12.96
C LYS A 74 -2.41 -1.92 12.28
N ILE A 75 -3.02 -2.96 12.83
CA ILE A 75 -2.95 -4.33 12.30
C ILE A 75 -3.45 -4.38 10.85
N ILE A 76 -4.57 -3.74 10.55
CA ILE A 76 -5.14 -3.71 9.18
C ILE A 76 -4.18 -3.00 8.22
N VAL A 77 -3.64 -1.85 8.61
CA VAL A 77 -2.73 -1.06 7.75
C VAL A 77 -1.42 -1.80 7.49
N LEU A 78 -0.80 -2.37 8.52
CA LEU A 78 0.44 -3.14 8.36
C LEU A 78 0.19 -4.41 7.54
N GLY A 79 -0.92 -5.10 7.75
CA GLY A 79 -1.33 -6.26 6.95
C GLY A 79 -1.58 -5.91 5.48
N PHE A 80 -2.10 -4.73 5.19
CA PHE A 80 -2.25 -4.23 3.82
C PHE A 80 -0.90 -4.01 3.12
N LEU A 81 0.13 -3.60 3.84
CA LEU A 81 1.48 -3.33 3.31
C LEU A 81 2.35 -4.60 3.24
N GLU A 82 2.09 -5.60 4.06
CA GLU A 82 2.91 -6.82 4.17
C GLU A 82 3.15 -7.55 2.85
N PRO A 83 2.17 -7.70 1.92
CA PRO A 83 2.42 -8.35 0.63
C PRO A 83 3.49 -7.66 -0.23
N VAL A 84 3.72 -6.37 -0.04
CA VAL A 84 4.77 -5.62 -0.72
C VAL A 84 6.10 -5.85 -0.04
N VAL A 85 6.15 -5.81 1.28
CA VAL A 85 7.35 -6.08 2.08
C VAL A 85 7.87 -7.49 1.82
N ALA A 86 6.98 -8.47 1.78
CA ALA A 86 7.33 -9.88 1.55
C ALA A 86 7.95 -10.15 0.15
N ARG A 87 7.78 -9.23 -0.81
CA ARG A 87 8.43 -9.35 -2.14
C ARG A 87 9.88 -8.92 -2.16
N VAL A 88 10.36 -8.26 -1.12
CA VAL A 88 11.78 -7.88 -1.02
C VAL A 88 12.62 -9.14 -0.81
N PRO A 89 13.61 -9.44 -1.65
CA PRO A 89 14.30 -10.72 -1.62
C PRO A 89 15.28 -10.89 -0.44
N LEU A 90 15.50 -9.86 0.35
CA LEU A 90 16.46 -9.83 1.45
C LEU A 90 15.74 -9.75 2.80
N ALA A 91 15.85 -10.78 3.64
CA ALA A 91 15.17 -10.87 4.93
C ALA A 91 15.51 -9.68 5.86
N SER A 92 16.77 -9.29 5.95
CA SER A 92 17.20 -8.15 6.76
C SER A 92 16.57 -6.81 6.30
N ALA A 93 16.33 -6.66 5.00
CA ALA A 93 15.64 -5.49 4.45
C ALA A 93 14.13 -5.54 4.75
N GLN A 94 13.52 -6.72 4.72
CA GLN A 94 12.12 -6.87 5.15
C GLN A 94 11.94 -6.46 6.60
N ASP A 95 12.80 -6.94 7.51
CA ASP A 95 12.74 -6.61 8.93
C ASP A 95 12.94 -5.12 9.17
N ARG A 96 13.88 -4.51 8.46
CA ARG A 96 14.09 -3.06 8.53
C ARG A 96 12.89 -2.26 8.02
N LEU A 97 12.26 -2.72 6.95
CA LEU A 97 11.04 -2.09 6.43
C LEU A 97 9.88 -2.18 7.43
N ARG A 98 9.67 -3.33 8.07
CA ARG A 98 8.64 -3.48 9.11
C ARG A 98 8.87 -2.52 10.27
N GLN A 99 10.10 -2.42 10.75
CA GLN A 99 10.46 -1.45 11.81
C GLN A 99 10.15 0.00 11.38
N LEU A 100 10.55 0.40 10.17
CA LEU A 100 10.29 1.76 9.67
C LEU A 100 8.80 2.04 9.50
N LEU A 101 8.00 1.06 9.12
CA LEU A 101 6.54 1.20 9.03
C LEU A 101 5.91 1.38 10.40
N GLU A 102 6.38 0.65 11.42
CA GLU A 102 5.92 0.82 12.79
C GLU A 102 6.32 2.18 13.38
N GLU A 103 7.58 2.59 13.20
CA GLU A 103 8.07 3.91 13.62
C GLU A 103 7.23 5.03 12.98
N LYS A 104 6.95 4.91 11.67
CA LYS A 104 6.14 5.88 10.94
C LYS A 104 4.69 5.90 11.39
N TRP A 105 4.13 4.75 11.76
CA TRP A 105 2.79 4.67 12.31
C TRP A 105 2.70 5.45 13.62
N ILE A 106 3.61 5.24 14.55
CA ILE A 106 3.68 5.91 15.85
C ILE A 106 3.82 7.43 15.63
N ALA A 107 4.75 7.88 14.80
CA ALA A 107 4.95 9.29 14.49
C ALA A 107 3.73 9.95 13.80
N GLY A 108 2.94 9.16 13.04
CA GLY A 108 1.72 9.64 12.38
C GLY A 108 0.53 9.76 13.32
N THR A 109 0.45 8.93 14.36
CA THR A 109 -0.62 8.99 15.36
C THR A 109 -0.49 10.19 16.29
N ASP A 110 0.72 10.64 16.59
CA ASP A 110 0.95 11.84 17.41
C ASP A 110 0.42 13.14 16.76
N GLY A 111 0.27 13.15 15.42
CA GLY A 111 -0.29 14.28 14.67
C GLY A 111 -1.82 14.25 14.52
N VAL A 112 -2.45 13.10 14.70
CA VAL A 112 -3.91 12.90 14.46
C VAL A 112 -4.71 13.02 15.74
N THR A 113 -4.12 12.84 16.91
CA THR A 113 -4.79 12.99 18.21
C THR A 113 -5.08 14.45 18.58
N GLY A 114 -4.54 15.43 17.86
CA GLY A 114 -4.78 16.87 18.10
C GLY A 114 -6.06 17.42 17.45
N GLU A 115 -6.72 16.71 16.54
CA GLU A 115 -7.84 17.25 15.76
C GLU A 115 -9.20 16.59 16.04
N ALA A 116 -9.26 15.65 16.99
CA ALA A 116 -10.50 14.98 17.40
C ALA A 116 -11.15 15.58 18.66
N ALA A 117 -10.68 16.73 19.14
CA ALA A 117 -11.18 17.43 20.32
C ALA A 117 -11.72 18.84 19.99
N ALA A 118 -12.38 18.98 18.84
CA ALA A 118 -13.15 20.17 18.52
C ALA A 118 -14.51 19.80 17.92
#